data_b3fecc64dc06f5a9a33d63277e15342a
#
_entry.id   b3fecc64dc06f5a9a33d63277e15342a
#
_cell.length_a   1.000
_cell.length_b   1.000
_cell.length_c   1.000
_cell.angle_alpha   90.00
_cell.angle_beta   90.00
_cell.angle_gamma   90.00
#
_symmetry.space_group_name_H-M   'P 1'
#
loop_
_entity.id
_entity.type
_entity.pdbx_description
1 polymer ?
#
loop_
_entity_poly.entity_id
_entity_poly.type
_entity_poly.pdbx_seq_one_letter_code
_entity_poly.pdbx_strand_id
1 'polypeptide(L)'
;SIIAFDLLKSGEITLDEKFIVSENAWRLSSSGYSSMFIMVGDEVSVEDLLLGIIVASGNDACVALAEGIAGTEDEFALLMTEKAQEIGMENTNFSNSSGINDDNNYSTVRDILIMSNYLIKEHPKYYEYFKIKEFTWSRTGGDPITQGNRNPLLYKNMGVDGIKTGYLGSEKYSLASSILRKERRLIAVASGFETKNSRSKQSQKLLTWGITNFDTIKISNDNEYLYELDVWQGNKKKVKVNTKDIIYKTIPKAKKKYMKVKIVYEGPIQAPIKK
;
A
#
# COMPACT_ATOMS: atom_id res chain seq x y z
N SER A 1 -4.46 1.44 -9.25
CA SER A 1 -3.15 2.13 -9.23
C SER A 1 -1.96 1.17 -9.31
N ILE A 2 -1.92 0.06 -8.52
CA ILE A 2 -0.75 -0.85 -8.51
C ILE A 2 -0.47 -1.42 -9.91
N ILE A 3 -1.48 -1.91 -10.63
CA ILE A 3 -1.32 -2.40 -12.02
C ILE A 3 -0.72 -1.31 -12.92
N ALA A 4 -1.23 -0.08 -12.85
CA ALA A 4 -0.66 1.02 -13.61
C ALA A 4 0.80 1.30 -13.23
N PHE A 5 1.16 1.16 -11.96
CA PHE A 5 2.56 1.32 -11.50
C PHE A 5 3.45 0.17 -11.96
N ASP A 6 2.93 -1.07 -12.05
CA ASP A 6 3.65 -2.20 -12.65
C ASP A 6 3.95 -1.91 -14.14
N LEU A 7 2.95 -1.45 -14.91
CA LEU A 7 3.10 -1.10 -16.33
C LEU A 7 4.01 0.10 -16.56
N LEU A 8 3.96 1.11 -15.69
CA LEU A 8 4.90 2.23 -15.71
C LEU A 8 6.34 1.79 -15.40
N LYS A 9 6.51 0.82 -14.50
CA LYS A 9 7.82 0.25 -14.12
C LYS A 9 8.41 -0.61 -15.24
N SER A 10 7.57 -1.34 -15.98
CA SER A 10 7.98 -2.13 -17.15
C SER A 10 8.19 -1.28 -18.41
N GLY A 11 7.64 -0.06 -18.45
CA GLY A 11 7.69 0.83 -19.61
C GLY A 11 6.62 0.53 -20.66
N GLU A 12 5.61 -0.27 -20.33
CA GLU A 12 4.48 -0.57 -21.21
C GLU A 12 3.53 0.62 -21.37
N ILE A 13 3.45 1.49 -20.37
CA ILE A 13 2.78 2.79 -20.44
C ILE A 13 3.68 3.89 -19.91
N THR A 14 3.35 5.14 -20.23
CA THR A 14 4.07 6.33 -19.73
C THR A 14 3.14 7.25 -18.96
N LEU A 15 3.69 8.14 -18.11
CA LEU A 15 2.87 9.08 -17.33
C LEU A 15 2.15 10.12 -18.18
N ASP A 16 2.75 10.50 -19.30
CA ASP A 16 2.22 11.47 -20.27
C ASP A 16 1.32 10.84 -21.35
N GLU A 17 1.27 9.50 -21.42
CA GLU A 17 0.31 8.80 -22.26
C GLU A 17 -1.12 9.18 -21.89
N LYS A 18 -1.99 9.35 -22.89
CA LYS A 18 -3.36 9.83 -22.69
C LYS A 18 -4.37 8.76 -23.02
N PHE A 19 -5.35 8.64 -22.15
CA PHE A 19 -6.51 7.79 -22.37
C PHE A 19 -7.75 8.63 -22.63
N ILE A 20 -8.58 8.17 -23.56
CA ILE A 20 -9.83 8.83 -23.93
C ILE A 20 -10.91 8.45 -22.93
N VAL A 21 -11.60 9.45 -22.40
CA VAL A 21 -12.70 9.26 -21.47
C VAL A 21 -13.94 8.79 -22.20
N SER A 22 -14.40 7.60 -21.86
CA SER A 22 -15.65 6.99 -22.36
C SER A 22 -16.89 7.64 -21.73
N GLU A 23 -18.05 7.36 -22.33
CA GLU A 23 -19.35 7.69 -21.71
C GLU A 23 -19.55 6.96 -20.38
N ASN A 24 -19.05 5.72 -20.25
CA ASN A 24 -19.14 4.94 -19.03
C ASN A 24 -18.38 5.61 -17.88
N ALA A 25 -17.13 6.00 -18.10
CA ALA A 25 -16.33 6.74 -17.12
C ALA A 25 -17.00 8.08 -16.73
N TRP A 26 -17.45 8.84 -17.73
CA TRP A 26 -18.11 10.13 -17.52
C TRP A 26 -19.39 10.02 -16.70
N ARG A 27 -20.21 9.00 -16.87
CA ARG A 27 -21.44 8.80 -16.07
C ARG A 27 -21.18 8.85 -14.57
N LEU A 28 -20.02 8.40 -14.12
CA LEU A 28 -19.62 8.49 -12.71
C LEU A 28 -19.27 9.92 -12.28
N SER A 29 -18.92 10.82 -13.20
CA SER A 29 -18.71 12.24 -12.91
C SER A 29 -20.01 12.95 -12.47
N SER A 30 -21.17 12.47 -12.90
CA SER A 30 -22.49 13.09 -12.64
C SER A 30 -23.35 12.32 -11.66
N SER A 31 -22.96 11.14 -11.22
CA SER A 31 -23.79 10.21 -10.43
C SER A 31 -23.79 10.47 -8.92
N GLY A 32 -23.16 11.55 -8.44
CA GLY A 32 -23.08 11.89 -7.01
C GLY A 32 -21.95 11.14 -6.26
N TYR A 33 -21.20 10.29 -6.93
CA TYR A 33 -19.98 9.69 -6.41
C TYR A 33 -18.80 10.70 -6.37
N SER A 34 -17.73 10.34 -5.68
CA SER A 34 -16.49 11.11 -5.75
C SER A 34 -15.94 11.08 -7.17
N SER A 35 -15.63 12.23 -7.73
CA SER A 35 -15.25 12.39 -9.13
C SER A 35 -14.09 13.36 -9.30
N MET A 36 -13.32 13.16 -10.35
CA MET A 36 -12.33 14.10 -10.86
C MET A 36 -12.98 15.12 -11.80
N PHE A 37 -14.22 14.85 -12.28
CA PHE A 37 -15.02 15.66 -13.21
C PHE A 37 -14.44 15.69 -14.63
N ILE A 38 -14.06 14.55 -15.16
CA ILE A 38 -13.67 14.38 -16.56
C ILE A 38 -14.90 14.33 -17.46
N MET A 39 -14.75 14.79 -18.70
CA MET A 39 -15.81 14.86 -19.71
C MET A 39 -15.61 13.80 -20.79
N VAL A 40 -16.72 13.36 -21.41
CA VAL A 40 -16.64 12.42 -22.55
C VAL A 40 -15.74 12.97 -23.64
N GLY A 41 -14.82 12.15 -24.11
CA GLY A 41 -13.86 12.51 -25.16
C GLY A 41 -12.64 13.30 -24.69
N ASP A 42 -12.55 13.64 -23.38
CA ASP A 42 -11.30 14.20 -22.85
C ASP A 42 -10.15 13.21 -23.05
N GLU A 43 -9.00 13.73 -23.41
CA GLU A 43 -7.73 13.00 -23.40
C GLU A 43 -6.99 13.32 -22.10
N VAL A 44 -7.01 12.39 -21.15
CA VAL A 44 -6.45 12.57 -19.80
C VAL A 44 -5.17 11.76 -19.66
N SER A 45 -4.10 12.38 -19.16
CA SER A 45 -2.83 11.71 -18.94
C SER A 45 -2.95 10.64 -17.85
N VAL A 46 -2.16 9.58 -17.95
CA VAL A 46 -2.05 8.54 -16.92
C VAL A 46 -1.71 9.16 -15.55
N GLU A 47 -0.84 10.18 -15.52
CA GLU A 47 -0.50 10.90 -14.30
C GLU A 47 -1.70 11.61 -13.69
N ASP A 48 -2.47 12.35 -14.49
CA ASP A 48 -3.67 13.06 -14.00
C ASP A 48 -4.75 12.08 -13.51
N LEU A 49 -4.96 10.96 -14.22
CA LEU A 49 -5.87 9.91 -13.78
C LEU A 49 -5.43 9.32 -12.43
N LEU A 50 -4.15 9.02 -12.26
CA LEU A 50 -3.60 8.52 -11.00
C LEU A 50 -3.76 9.53 -9.86
N LEU A 51 -3.51 10.82 -10.10
CA LEU A 51 -3.73 11.89 -9.13
C LEU A 51 -5.21 12.06 -8.80
N GLY A 52 -6.08 11.99 -9.81
CA GLY A 52 -7.53 11.99 -9.63
C GLY A 52 -8.02 10.84 -8.75
N ILE A 53 -7.50 9.63 -8.96
CA ILE A 53 -7.80 8.44 -8.15
C ILE A 53 -7.29 8.59 -6.71
N ILE A 54 -6.05 8.98 -6.54
CA ILE A 54 -5.38 8.99 -5.24
C ILE A 54 -5.86 10.15 -4.37
N VAL A 55 -5.90 11.36 -4.92
CA VAL A 55 -6.20 12.59 -4.18
C VAL A 55 -7.70 12.87 -4.13
N ALA A 56 -8.35 12.99 -5.30
CA ALA A 56 -9.78 13.29 -5.38
C ALA A 56 -10.67 12.08 -5.11
N SER A 57 -10.11 10.85 -5.14
CA SER A 57 -10.88 9.61 -5.05
C SER A 57 -11.90 9.48 -6.19
N GLY A 58 -11.51 9.89 -7.40
CA GLY A 58 -12.36 9.93 -8.59
C GLY A 58 -12.71 8.54 -9.08
N ASN A 59 -13.99 8.18 -9.04
CA ASN A 59 -14.46 6.90 -9.58
C ASN A 59 -14.46 6.92 -11.11
N ASP A 60 -14.74 8.08 -11.71
CA ASP A 60 -14.62 8.35 -13.13
C ASP A 60 -13.18 8.13 -13.64
N ALA A 61 -12.20 8.63 -12.91
CA ALA A 61 -10.79 8.40 -13.22
C ALA A 61 -10.39 6.91 -13.08
N CYS A 62 -11.02 6.16 -12.14
CA CYS A 62 -10.77 4.72 -12.02
C CYS A 62 -11.22 3.98 -13.27
N VAL A 63 -12.42 4.27 -13.77
CA VAL A 63 -12.96 3.64 -14.99
C VAL A 63 -12.16 4.04 -16.22
N ALA A 64 -11.84 5.35 -16.39
CA ALA A 64 -11.04 5.81 -17.52
C ALA A 64 -9.65 5.14 -17.56
N LEU A 65 -8.99 5.00 -16.41
CA LEU A 65 -7.71 4.31 -16.31
C LEU A 65 -7.85 2.81 -16.60
N ALA A 66 -8.92 2.18 -16.13
CA ALA A 66 -9.18 0.76 -16.34
C ALA A 66 -9.41 0.44 -17.81
N GLU A 67 -10.28 1.21 -18.47
CA GLU A 67 -10.57 1.06 -19.89
C GLU A 67 -9.34 1.36 -20.77
N GLY A 68 -8.55 2.37 -20.41
CA GLY A 68 -7.32 2.69 -21.13
C GLY A 68 -6.27 1.60 -21.07
N ILE A 69 -6.18 0.87 -19.95
CA ILE A 69 -5.20 -0.22 -19.77
C ILE A 69 -5.72 -1.55 -20.34
N ALA A 70 -6.97 -1.91 -20.07
CA ALA A 70 -7.50 -3.25 -20.35
C ALA A 70 -8.59 -3.29 -21.44
N GLY A 71 -8.97 -2.12 -21.98
CA GLY A 71 -10.05 -2.03 -22.97
C GLY A 71 -11.44 -1.95 -22.34
N THR A 72 -11.70 -2.67 -21.24
CA THR A 72 -12.95 -2.60 -20.47
C THR A 72 -12.69 -2.59 -18.98
N GLU A 73 -13.67 -2.07 -18.19
CA GLU A 73 -13.59 -2.10 -16.73
C GLU A 73 -13.62 -3.54 -16.20
N ASP A 74 -14.42 -4.42 -16.83
CA ASP A 74 -14.56 -5.82 -16.40
C ASP A 74 -13.23 -6.58 -16.56
N GLU A 75 -12.55 -6.44 -17.71
CA GLU A 75 -11.23 -7.04 -17.91
C GLU A 75 -10.20 -6.49 -16.93
N PHE A 76 -10.26 -5.19 -16.63
CA PHE A 76 -9.39 -4.62 -15.62
C PHE A 76 -9.67 -5.16 -14.21
N ALA A 77 -10.94 -5.40 -13.86
CA ALA A 77 -11.31 -6.00 -12.57
C ALA A 77 -10.78 -7.44 -12.43
N LEU A 78 -10.75 -8.21 -13.52
CA LEU A 78 -10.08 -9.53 -13.55
C LEU A 78 -8.58 -9.39 -13.27
N LEU A 79 -7.89 -8.47 -13.97
CA LEU A 79 -6.46 -8.19 -13.71
C LEU A 79 -6.21 -7.75 -12.27
N MET A 80 -7.12 -6.96 -11.67
CA MET A 80 -7.03 -6.57 -10.26
C MET A 80 -7.12 -7.78 -9.33
N THR A 81 -8.01 -8.73 -9.61
CA THR A 81 -8.18 -9.94 -8.81
C THR A 81 -6.98 -10.87 -8.96
N GLU A 82 -6.48 -11.07 -10.18
CA GLU A 82 -5.26 -11.84 -10.43
C GLU A 82 -4.05 -11.25 -9.69
N LYS A 83 -3.86 -9.92 -9.77
CA LYS A 83 -2.80 -9.22 -9.04
C LYS A 83 -2.96 -9.37 -7.53
N ALA A 84 -4.19 -9.31 -7.02
CA ALA A 84 -4.45 -9.51 -5.60
C ALA A 84 -4.01 -10.91 -5.14
N GLN A 85 -4.34 -11.95 -5.90
CA GLN A 85 -3.92 -13.32 -5.62
C GLN A 85 -2.39 -13.48 -5.69
N GLU A 86 -1.75 -12.91 -6.73
CA GLU A 86 -0.29 -12.92 -6.89
C GLU A 86 0.43 -12.36 -5.67
N ILE A 87 -0.07 -11.27 -5.09
CA ILE A 87 0.55 -10.63 -3.93
C ILE A 87 0.11 -11.21 -2.58
N GLY A 88 -0.75 -12.25 -2.58
CA GLY A 88 -1.17 -12.99 -1.39
C GLY A 88 -2.43 -12.46 -0.70
N MET A 89 -3.31 -11.75 -1.42
CA MET A 89 -4.62 -11.31 -0.91
C MET A 89 -5.67 -12.42 -1.13
N GLU A 90 -5.62 -13.45 -0.31
CA GLU A 90 -6.39 -14.69 -0.47
C GLU A 90 -7.91 -14.52 -0.30
N ASN A 91 -8.36 -13.44 0.34
CA ASN A 91 -9.77 -13.17 0.65
C ASN A 91 -10.26 -11.89 -0.04
N THR A 92 -9.84 -11.68 -1.28
CA THR A 92 -10.17 -10.49 -2.04
C THR A 92 -10.62 -10.85 -3.45
N ASN A 93 -11.70 -10.22 -3.88
CA ASN A 93 -12.19 -10.22 -5.25
C ASN A 93 -12.58 -8.80 -5.64
N PHE A 94 -12.20 -8.39 -6.84
CA PHE A 94 -12.59 -7.12 -7.42
C PHE A 94 -13.55 -7.35 -8.58
N SER A 95 -14.72 -6.72 -8.53
CA SER A 95 -15.74 -6.75 -9.60
C SER A 95 -15.81 -5.43 -10.37
N ASN A 96 -15.11 -4.39 -9.90
CA ASN A 96 -14.98 -3.12 -10.61
C ASN A 96 -13.70 -2.39 -10.19
N SER A 97 -13.34 -1.34 -10.93
CA SER A 97 -12.09 -0.59 -10.76
C SER A 97 -12.09 0.38 -9.57
N SER A 98 -13.28 0.81 -9.13
CA SER A 98 -13.45 1.94 -8.22
C SER A 98 -13.81 1.55 -6.78
N GLY A 99 -14.31 0.33 -6.57
CA GLY A 99 -14.84 -0.12 -5.28
C GLY A 99 -16.27 0.35 -5.00
N ILE A 100 -17.01 0.79 -6.04
CA ILE A 100 -18.44 1.05 -5.93
C ILE A 100 -19.15 -0.25 -5.52
N ASN A 101 -20.24 -0.12 -4.78
CA ASN A 101 -20.93 -1.24 -4.15
C ASN A 101 -21.36 -2.30 -5.18
N ASP A 102 -20.85 -3.50 -4.97
CA ASP A 102 -21.18 -4.71 -5.69
C ASP A 102 -20.93 -5.88 -4.72
N ASP A 103 -21.84 -6.85 -4.67
CA ASP A 103 -21.77 -7.96 -3.72
C ASP A 103 -20.56 -8.87 -3.96
N ASN A 104 -20.02 -8.89 -5.19
CA ASN A 104 -18.81 -9.63 -5.53
C ASN A 104 -17.52 -8.85 -5.27
N ASN A 105 -17.61 -7.58 -4.84
CA ASN A 105 -16.47 -6.72 -4.58
C ASN A 105 -16.15 -6.73 -3.08
N TYR A 106 -15.25 -7.58 -2.64
CA TYR A 106 -14.93 -7.76 -1.24
C TYR A 106 -13.44 -7.87 -0.98
N SER A 107 -13.05 -7.52 0.25
CA SER A 107 -11.68 -7.67 0.76
C SER A 107 -11.68 -7.74 2.28
N THR A 108 -10.52 -7.98 2.86
CA THR A 108 -10.30 -7.92 4.30
C THR A 108 -9.30 -6.82 4.67
N VAL A 109 -9.35 -6.35 5.92
CA VAL A 109 -8.33 -5.39 6.41
C VAL A 109 -6.91 -5.99 6.36
N ARG A 110 -6.79 -7.31 6.44
CA ARG A 110 -5.52 -8.03 6.29
C ARG A 110 -4.99 -7.93 4.86
N ASP A 111 -5.85 -8.18 3.88
CA ASP A 111 -5.47 -8.15 2.46
C ASP A 111 -5.14 -6.73 2.03
N ILE A 112 -5.91 -5.74 2.49
CA ILE A 112 -5.59 -4.32 2.27
C ILE A 112 -4.24 -3.95 2.91
N LEU A 113 -3.86 -4.54 4.05
CA LEU A 113 -2.53 -4.38 4.63
C LEU A 113 -1.44 -5.00 3.74
N ILE A 114 -1.67 -6.19 3.19
CA ILE A 114 -0.76 -6.86 2.24
C ILE A 114 -0.56 -5.96 1.02
N MET A 115 -1.64 -5.50 0.40
CA MET A 115 -1.60 -4.58 -0.73
C MET A 115 -0.86 -3.27 -0.42
N SER A 116 -1.11 -2.69 0.75
CA SER A 116 -0.45 -1.46 1.21
C SER A 116 1.06 -1.64 1.37
N ASN A 117 1.48 -2.79 1.91
CA ASN A 117 2.89 -3.12 2.08
C ASN A 117 3.57 -3.38 0.73
N TYR A 118 2.90 -4.08 -0.20
CA TYR A 118 3.38 -4.28 -1.57
C TYR A 118 3.58 -2.95 -2.28
N LEU A 119 2.57 -2.08 -2.28
CA LEU A 119 2.64 -0.75 -2.87
C LEU A 119 3.86 0.05 -2.40
N ILE A 120 4.10 0.08 -1.09
CA ILE A 120 5.20 0.86 -0.51
C ILE A 120 6.56 0.26 -0.88
N LYS A 121 6.68 -1.07 -0.92
CA LYS A 121 7.95 -1.75 -1.19
C LYS A 121 8.31 -1.77 -2.66
N GLU A 122 7.35 -2.11 -3.52
CA GLU A 122 7.61 -2.36 -4.94
C GLU A 122 7.52 -1.08 -5.78
N HIS A 123 6.76 -0.08 -5.29
CA HIS A 123 6.53 1.18 -6.00
C HIS A 123 6.90 2.43 -5.18
N PRO A 124 8.08 2.50 -4.55
CA PRO A 124 8.44 3.62 -3.67
C PRO A 124 8.42 4.97 -4.39
N LYS A 125 8.75 5.02 -5.69
CA LYS A 125 8.69 6.22 -6.52
C LYS A 125 7.24 6.74 -6.65
N TYR A 126 6.29 5.88 -6.97
CA TYR A 126 4.89 6.24 -7.18
C TYR A 126 4.12 6.34 -5.86
N TYR A 127 4.63 5.76 -4.78
CA TYR A 127 4.06 5.93 -3.45
C TYR A 127 4.08 7.41 -2.99
N GLU A 128 4.98 8.21 -3.54
CA GLU A 128 5.06 9.65 -3.27
C GLU A 128 3.76 10.40 -3.61
N TYR A 129 2.96 9.91 -4.56
CA TYR A 129 1.65 10.49 -4.89
C TYR A 129 0.64 10.44 -3.74
N PHE A 130 0.75 9.46 -2.85
CA PHE A 130 -0.18 9.27 -1.73
C PHE A 130 -0.06 10.32 -0.62
N LYS A 131 1.04 11.07 -0.58
CA LYS A 131 1.23 12.19 0.35
C LYS A 131 0.80 13.54 -0.20
N ILE A 132 0.45 13.62 -1.50
CA ILE A 132 -0.03 14.83 -2.15
C ILE A 132 -1.35 15.25 -1.51
N LYS A 133 -1.41 16.52 -1.06
CA LYS A 133 -2.55 17.04 -0.31
C LYS A 133 -3.64 17.63 -1.16
N GLU A 134 -3.29 18.15 -2.33
CA GLU A 134 -4.23 18.80 -3.24
C GLU A 134 -3.89 18.46 -4.69
N PHE A 135 -4.91 18.36 -5.52
CA PHE A 135 -4.80 18.16 -6.96
C PHE A 135 -5.77 19.07 -7.67
N THR A 136 -5.30 19.75 -8.72
CA THR A 136 -6.10 20.63 -9.56
C THR A 136 -6.23 20.01 -10.94
N TRP A 137 -7.46 19.75 -11.35
CA TRP A 137 -7.80 19.30 -12.68
C TRP A 137 -8.32 20.46 -13.53
N SER A 138 -7.70 20.68 -14.69
CA SER A 138 -8.14 21.67 -15.68
C SER A 138 -9.19 21.03 -16.60
N ARG A 139 -10.42 20.97 -16.11
CA ARG A 139 -11.51 20.30 -16.83
C ARG A 139 -11.91 21.02 -18.10
N THR A 140 -12.36 20.26 -19.08
CA THR A 140 -12.94 20.78 -20.32
C THR A 140 -14.27 21.47 -20.05
N GLY A 141 -14.47 22.65 -20.63
CA GLY A 141 -15.73 23.40 -20.57
C GLY A 141 -16.05 24.06 -19.24
N GLY A 142 -15.07 24.26 -18.36
CA GLY A 142 -15.28 24.92 -17.06
C GLY A 142 -13.99 25.36 -16.38
N ASP A 143 -14.14 26.03 -15.23
CA ASP A 143 -13.00 26.44 -14.42
C ASP A 143 -12.25 25.22 -13.84
N PRO A 144 -10.93 25.33 -13.61
CA PRO A 144 -10.16 24.29 -12.94
C PRO A 144 -10.74 23.95 -11.55
N ILE A 145 -10.75 22.69 -11.21
CA ILE A 145 -11.25 22.20 -9.92
C ILE A 145 -10.09 21.73 -9.06
N THR A 146 -9.91 22.35 -7.90
CA THR A 146 -8.93 21.89 -6.88
C THR A 146 -9.65 21.05 -5.84
N GLN A 147 -9.16 19.84 -5.61
CA GLN A 147 -9.68 18.91 -4.61
C GLN A 147 -8.58 18.51 -3.62
N GLY A 148 -8.95 18.46 -2.34
CA GLY A 148 -8.06 18.02 -1.27
C GLY A 148 -8.05 16.49 -1.11
N ASN A 149 -6.90 15.95 -0.70
CA ASN A 149 -6.78 14.54 -0.35
C ASN A 149 -7.71 14.19 0.81
N ARG A 150 -8.45 13.11 0.66
CA ARG A 150 -9.47 12.69 1.63
C ARG A 150 -8.90 12.02 2.88
N ASN A 151 -7.59 11.74 2.92
CA ASN A 151 -6.93 11.18 4.09
C ASN A 151 -6.72 12.28 5.16
N PRO A 152 -7.49 12.28 6.27
CA PRO A 152 -7.43 13.34 7.26
C PRO A 152 -6.11 13.36 8.05
N LEU A 153 -5.35 12.27 8.03
CA LEU A 153 -4.13 12.17 8.80
C LEU A 153 -2.94 12.87 8.14
N LEU A 154 -3.00 13.13 6.82
CA LEU A 154 -2.00 13.93 6.09
C LEU A 154 -1.90 15.38 6.62
N TYR A 155 -3.00 15.88 7.20
CA TYR A 155 -3.10 17.26 7.72
C TYR A 155 -2.77 17.37 9.21
N LYS A 156 -2.37 16.27 9.88
CA LYS A 156 -2.17 16.25 11.34
C LYS A 156 -0.73 16.39 11.81
N ASN A 157 0.20 16.72 10.92
CA ASN A 157 1.63 16.89 11.24
C ASN A 157 2.26 15.73 12.04
N MET A 158 1.79 14.49 11.77
CA MET A 158 2.26 13.28 12.44
C MET A 158 3.40 12.58 11.67
N GLY A 159 3.67 12.99 10.43
CA GLY A 159 4.53 12.28 9.49
C GLY A 159 3.83 11.14 8.75
N VAL A 160 2.49 11.18 8.67
CA VAL A 160 1.69 10.28 7.81
C VAL A 160 1.92 10.64 6.35
N ASP A 161 2.19 9.64 5.52
CA ASP A 161 2.55 9.79 4.11
C ASP A 161 1.62 9.01 3.14
N GLY A 162 0.51 8.53 3.64
CA GLY A 162 -0.50 7.78 2.87
C GLY A 162 -1.54 7.13 3.79
N ILE A 163 -2.44 6.30 3.31
CA ILE A 163 -2.54 5.73 1.98
C ILE A 163 -3.88 6.19 1.37
N LYS A 164 -5.00 5.53 1.73
CA LYS A 164 -6.28 5.78 1.07
C LYS A 164 -7.46 5.60 2.02
N THR A 165 -8.45 6.46 1.88
CA THR A 165 -9.75 6.34 2.52
C THR A 165 -10.73 5.54 1.66
N GLY A 166 -11.68 4.85 2.30
CA GLY A 166 -12.84 4.27 1.67
C GLY A 166 -14.13 4.72 2.36
N TYR A 167 -15.22 4.65 1.62
CA TYR A 167 -16.59 4.83 2.13
C TYR A 167 -17.59 4.13 1.23
N LEU A 168 -18.41 3.30 1.82
CA LEU A 168 -19.63 2.75 1.24
C LEU A 168 -20.75 2.88 2.26
N GLY A 169 -22.01 3.00 1.81
CA GLY A 169 -23.16 3.12 2.69
C GLY A 169 -23.30 1.91 3.64
N SER A 170 -23.05 0.71 3.14
CA SER A 170 -23.06 -0.55 3.89
C SER A 170 -21.87 -0.65 4.85
N GLU A 171 -20.64 -0.40 4.37
CA GLU A 171 -19.38 -0.66 5.07
C GLU A 171 -18.88 0.54 5.89
N LYS A 172 -19.57 1.68 5.80
CA LYS A 172 -19.19 2.93 6.45
C LYS A 172 -17.80 3.44 6.04
N TYR A 173 -17.07 4.06 6.96
CA TYR A 173 -15.77 4.69 6.65
C TYR A 173 -14.61 3.74 6.95
N SER A 174 -13.61 3.75 6.07
CA SER A 174 -12.38 2.98 6.22
C SER A 174 -11.15 3.85 5.96
N LEU A 175 -9.99 3.41 6.44
CA LEU A 175 -8.71 4.06 6.20
C LEU A 175 -7.56 3.02 6.25
N ALA A 176 -6.81 2.95 5.17
CA ALA A 176 -5.46 2.45 5.16
C ALA A 176 -4.51 3.65 5.35
N SER A 177 -3.66 3.61 6.33
CA SER A 177 -2.74 4.70 6.68
C SER A 177 -1.33 4.21 6.95
N SER A 178 -0.35 5.04 6.62
CA SER A 178 1.06 4.73 6.82
C SER A 178 1.80 5.93 7.41
N ILE A 179 2.80 5.63 8.23
CA ILE A 179 3.69 6.62 8.82
C ILE A 179 5.13 6.10 8.79
N LEU A 180 6.05 6.93 8.35
CA LEU A 180 7.49 6.68 8.44
C LEU A 180 8.09 7.58 9.53
N ARG A 181 8.66 6.97 10.56
CA ARG A 181 9.29 7.70 11.65
C ARG A 181 10.58 7.02 12.11
N LYS A 182 11.70 7.72 12.03
CA LYS A 182 13.04 7.19 12.41
C LYS A 182 13.32 5.85 11.71
N GLU A 183 13.20 5.82 10.39
CA GLU A 183 13.41 4.64 9.53
C GLU A 183 12.45 3.47 9.79
N ARG A 184 11.51 3.64 10.71
CA ARG A 184 10.49 2.65 11.01
C ARG A 184 9.17 3.02 10.34
N ARG A 185 8.72 2.18 9.43
CA ARG A 185 7.41 2.29 8.81
C ARG A 185 6.37 1.52 9.62
N LEU A 186 5.22 2.14 9.78
CA LEU A 186 4.03 1.51 10.36
C LEU A 186 2.87 1.69 9.39
N ILE A 187 2.15 0.61 9.14
CA ILE A 187 0.93 0.61 8.34
C ILE A 187 -0.22 0.18 9.24
N ALA A 188 -1.35 0.88 9.17
CA ALA A 188 -2.56 0.54 9.89
C ALA A 188 -3.76 0.59 8.94
N VAL A 189 -4.55 -0.47 8.94
CA VAL A 189 -5.79 -0.60 8.16
C VAL A 189 -6.95 -0.84 9.11
N ALA A 190 -8.01 -0.07 8.96
CA ALA A 190 -9.22 -0.23 9.76
C ALA A 190 -10.45 0.18 8.96
N SER A 191 -11.57 -0.49 9.20
CA SER A 191 -12.85 -0.31 8.52
C SER A 191 -14.01 -0.28 9.53
N GLY A 192 -15.21 0.07 9.07
CA GLY A 192 -16.43 0.07 9.89
C GLY A 192 -16.58 1.26 10.81
N PHE A 193 -15.93 2.39 10.53
CA PHE A 193 -16.11 3.59 11.34
C PHE A 193 -17.44 4.28 10.99
N GLU A 194 -18.26 4.58 11.98
CA GLU A 194 -19.57 5.21 11.78
C GLU A 194 -19.50 6.63 11.19
N THR A 195 -18.42 7.37 11.46
CA THR A 195 -18.27 8.76 11.02
C THR A 195 -16.86 9.07 10.52
N LYS A 196 -16.72 10.10 9.67
CA LYS A 196 -15.43 10.66 9.25
C LYS A 196 -14.54 11.03 10.44
N ASN A 197 -15.15 11.58 11.52
CA ASN A 197 -14.44 12.00 12.71
C ASN A 197 -13.93 10.78 13.52
N SER A 198 -14.76 9.75 13.68
CA SER A 198 -14.38 8.48 14.31
C SER A 198 -13.22 7.83 13.55
N ARG A 199 -13.31 7.72 12.22
CA ARG A 199 -12.22 7.24 11.36
C ARG A 199 -10.93 8.00 11.62
N SER A 200 -10.95 9.34 11.59
CA SER A 200 -9.76 10.16 11.82
C SER A 200 -9.16 9.95 13.21
N LYS A 201 -9.99 9.99 14.26
CA LYS A 201 -9.53 9.87 15.66
C LYS A 201 -9.00 8.47 15.98
N GLN A 202 -9.70 7.43 15.58
CA GLN A 202 -9.31 6.05 15.93
C GLN A 202 -8.10 5.59 15.12
N SER A 203 -8.00 5.93 13.83
CA SER A 203 -6.81 5.62 13.04
C SER A 203 -5.57 6.36 13.56
N GLN A 204 -5.72 7.62 14.00
CA GLN A 204 -4.66 8.36 14.68
C GLN A 204 -4.20 7.64 15.96
N LYS A 205 -5.15 7.22 16.80
CA LYS A 205 -4.84 6.47 18.03
C LYS A 205 -4.10 5.17 17.75
N LEU A 206 -4.53 4.42 16.73
CA LEU A 206 -3.90 3.15 16.33
C LEU A 206 -2.45 3.36 15.90
N LEU A 207 -2.17 4.32 15.01
CA LEU A 207 -0.81 4.64 14.60
C LEU A 207 0.05 5.14 15.77
N THR A 208 -0.50 6.02 16.60
CA THR A 208 0.20 6.55 17.78
C THR A 208 0.54 5.41 18.74
N TRP A 209 -0.41 4.50 19.01
CA TRP A 209 -0.18 3.33 19.84
C TRP A 209 0.96 2.45 19.30
N GLY A 210 0.95 2.15 18.00
CA GLY A 210 2.00 1.34 17.36
C GLY A 210 3.39 1.98 17.46
N ILE A 211 3.49 3.30 17.27
CA ILE A 211 4.76 4.02 17.38
C ILE A 211 5.24 4.12 18.81
N THR A 212 4.32 4.38 19.75
CA THR A 212 4.67 4.66 21.15
C THR A 212 5.04 3.38 21.90
N ASN A 213 4.33 2.29 21.65
CA ASN A 213 4.43 1.08 22.49
C ASN A 213 5.35 -0.02 21.93
N PHE A 214 5.80 0.10 20.67
CA PHE A 214 6.65 -0.92 20.05
C PHE A 214 7.95 -0.34 19.54
N ASP A 215 9.02 -1.14 19.58
CA ASP A 215 10.28 -0.91 18.90
C ASP A 215 10.54 -2.02 17.90
N THR A 216 11.16 -1.67 16.78
CA THR A 216 11.77 -2.63 15.86
C THR A 216 13.26 -2.65 16.14
N ILE A 217 13.75 -3.79 16.55
CA ILE A 217 15.18 -4.00 16.85
C ILE A 217 15.81 -4.85 15.77
N LYS A 218 17.03 -4.52 15.43
CA LYS A 218 17.88 -5.30 14.55
C LYS A 218 18.56 -6.36 15.39
N ILE A 219 18.38 -7.64 15.05
CA ILE A 219 18.94 -8.78 15.77
C ILE A 219 20.26 -9.21 15.16
N SER A 220 20.37 -9.16 13.82
CA SER A 220 21.58 -9.49 13.10
C SER A 220 21.94 -8.41 12.10
N ASN A 221 23.23 -8.24 11.86
CA ASN A 221 23.76 -7.41 10.79
C ASN A 221 24.14 -8.27 9.59
N ASP A 222 24.17 -7.64 8.42
CA ASP A 222 24.71 -8.27 7.23
C ASP A 222 26.22 -8.47 7.41
N ASN A 223 26.72 -9.68 7.09
CA ASN A 223 28.13 -10.05 7.18
C ASN A 223 28.80 -9.99 8.56
N GLU A 224 28.08 -9.69 9.65
CA GLU A 224 28.59 -9.83 11.00
C GLU A 224 28.32 -11.23 11.55
N TYR A 225 29.36 -11.88 12.12
CA TYR A 225 29.11 -13.14 12.79
C TYR A 225 28.36 -12.93 14.11
N LEU A 226 27.37 -13.78 14.34
CA LEU A 226 26.54 -13.71 15.54
C LEU A 226 27.12 -14.53 16.69
N TYR A 227 27.78 -15.66 16.36
CA TYR A 227 28.26 -16.60 17.36
C TYR A 227 29.33 -17.51 16.76
N GLU A 228 30.10 -18.18 17.63
CA GLU A 228 31.03 -19.23 17.29
C GLU A 228 30.52 -20.58 17.77
N LEU A 229 30.43 -21.56 16.86
CA LEU A 229 29.98 -22.92 17.17
C LEU A 229 31.19 -23.88 17.17
N ASP A 230 31.15 -24.89 18.03
CA ASP A 230 32.18 -25.92 18.10
C ASP A 230 32.09 -26.85 16.88
N VAL A 231 33.27 -27.20 16.34
CA VAL A 231 33.41 -28.10 15.19
C VAL A 231 34.09 -29.39 15.65
N TRP A 232 33.51 -30.52 15.29
CA TRP A 232 34.07 -31.84 15.55
C TRP A 232 34.85 -32.33 14.34
N GLN A 233 36.01 -32.93 14.60
CA GLN A 233 36.96 -33.46 13.59
C GLN A 233 37.48 -32.44 12.56
N GLY A 234 37.47 -31.16 12.89
CA GLY A 234 38.01 -30.12 12.02
C GLY A 234 39.39 -29.63 12.44
N ASN A 235 40.16 -29.11 11.49
CA ASN A 235 41.44 -28.42 11.76
C ASN A 235 41.23 -27.16 12.62
N LYS A 236 40.08 -26.53 12.51
CA LYS A 236 39.61 -25.43 13.37
C LYS A 236 38.57 -25.96 14.32
N LYS A 237 38.72 -25.66 15.62
CA LYS A 237 37.78 -26.08 16.66
C LYS A 237 36.49 -25.33 16.66
N LYS A 238 36.43 -24.16 15.98
CA LYS A 238 35.25 -23.28 15.95
C LYS A 238 34.98 -22.74 14.55
N VAL A 239 33.71 -22.51 14.24
CA VAL A 239 33.24 -21.86 13.03
C VAL A 239 32.36 -20.66 13.39
N LYS A 240 32.58 -19.56 12.70
CA LYS A 240 31.72 -18.36 12.82
C LYS A 240 30.44 -18.56 12.02
N VAL A 241 29.30 -18.24 12.63
CA VAL A 241 28.00 -18.33 12.00
C VAL A 241 27.34 -16.95 11.93
N ASN A 242 26.65 -16.71 10.85
CA ASN A 242 25.83 -15.53 10.62
C ASN A 242 24.45 -15.94 10.10
N THR A 243 23.54 -14.98 10.00
CA THR A 243 22.30 -15.14 9.27
C THR A 243 22.50 -14.74 7.82
N LYS A 244 21.81 -15.43 6.90
CA LYS A 244 21.83 -15.08 5.47
C LYS A 244 21.28 -13.67 5.24
N ASP A 245 20.25 -13.30 6.01
CA ASP A 245 19.54 -12.02 5.89
C ASP A 245 19.59 -11.26 7.21
N ILE A 246 19.43 -9.95 7.13
CA ILE A 246 19.26 -9.10 8.32
C ILE A 246 17.93 -9.41 8.98
N ILE A 247 17.95 -9.74 10.26
CA ILE A 247 16.76 -10.07 11.02
C ILE A 247 16.31 -8.86 11.85
N TYR A 248 15.09 -8.40 11.59
CA TYR A 248 14.40 -7.42 12.41
C TYR A 248 13.28 -8.06 13.22
N LYS A 249 13.08 -7.62 14.45
CA LYS A 249 11.94 -8.04 15.28
C LYS A 249 11.27 -6.84 15.92
N THR A 250 9.95 -6.72 15.68
CA THR A 250 9.11 -5.75 16.39
C THR A 250 8.61 -6.34 17.69
N ILE A 251 8.85 -5.65 18.80
CA ILE A 251 8.49 -6.08 20.15
C ILE A 251 7.89 -4.93 20.95
N PRO A 252 7.01 -5.22 21.94
CA PRO A 252 6.59 -4.20 22.91
C PRO A 252 7.79 -3.64 23.67
N LYS A 253 7.90 -2.31 23.79
CA LYS A 253 8.99 -1.64 24.52
C LYS A 253 9.15 -2.16 25.93
N ALA A 254 8.03 -2.41 26.63
CA ALA A 254 8.03 -2.95 27.98
C ALA A 254 8.68 -4.34 28.09
N LYS A 255 8.67 -5.12 26.99
CA LYS A 255 9.24 -6.48 26.94
C LYS A 255 10.70 -6.49 26.47
N LYS A 256 11.24 -5.37 25.99
CA LYS A 256 12.59 -5.30 25.42
C LYS A 256 13.68 -5.82 26.38
N LYS A 257 13.60 -5.47 27.66
CA LYS A 257 14.56 -5.93 28.69
C LYS A 257 14.52 -7.42 28.98
N TYR A 258 13.46 -8.12 28.59
CA TYR A 258 13.31 -9.57 28.80
C TYR A 258 13.63 -10.39 27.54
N MET A 259 13.96 -9.72 26.43
CA MET A 259 14.25 -10.42 25.19
C MET A 259 15.54 -11.21 25.31
N LYS A 260 15.47 -12.47 24.87
CA LYS A 260 16.63 -13.36 24.74
C LYS A 260 16.67 -13.87 23.29
N VAL A 261 17.82 -13.80 22.68
CA VAL A 261 18.08 -14.40 21.38
C VAL A 261 18.86 -15.70 21.61
N LYS A 262 18.42 -16.79 21.00
CA LYS A 262 19.07 -18.09 21.05
C LYS A 262 19.38 -18.54 19.63
N ILE A 263 20.56 -19.12 19.43
CA ILE A 263 20.90 -19.82 18.21
C ILE A 263 20.61 -21.29 18.45
N VAL A 264 19.79 -21.88 17.59
CA VAL A 264 19.47 -23.31 17.59
C VAL A 264 20.03 -23.90 16.32
N TYR A 265 20.82 -24.96 16.44
CA TYR A 265 21.47 -25.63 15.32
C TYR A 265 21.53 -27.14 15.58
N GLU A 266 21.62 -27.91 14.51
CA GLU A 266 21.92 -29.33 14.60
C GLU A 266 23.43 -29.52 14.83
N GLY A 267 23.78 -30.12 15.94
CA GLY A 267 25.17 -30.32 16.32
C GLY A 267 25.46 -31.75 16.78
N PRO A 268 26.73 -32.12 16.87
CA PRO A 268 27.95 -31.30 16.58
C PRO A 268 28.13 -31.01 15.10
N ILE A 269 28.67 -29.82 14.77
CA ILE A 269 29.03 -29.49 13.39
C ILE A 269 30.26 -30.29 13.03
N GLN A 270 30.12 -31.21 12.07
CA GLN A 270 31.20 -32.07 11.62
C GLN A 270 31.91 -31.48 10.40
N ALA A 271 33.23 -31.55 10.39
CA ALA A 271 34.05 -31.23 9.21
C ALA A 271 33.99 -32.37 8.15
N PRO A 272 34.12 -32.05 6.83
CA PRO A 272 34.28 -30.72 6.25
C PRO A 272 32.98 -29.93 6.15
N ILE A 273 33.02 -28.65 6.52
CA ILE A 273 31.86 -27.77 6.43
C ILE A 273 31.71 -27.31 4.98
N LYS A 274 30.60 -27.65 4.33
CA LYS A 274 30.24 -27.14 3.01
C LYS A 274 29.59 -25.76 3.17
N LYS A 275 30.02 -24.81 2.33
CA LYS A 275 29.41 -23.46 2.27
C LYS A 275 28.02 -23.48 1.66
#